data_eff2469869bf9650b6a314582fc000a8
#
_entry.id   eff2469869bf9650b6a314582fc000a8
#
_cell.length_a   1.000
_cell.length_b   1.000
_cell.length_c   1.000
_cell.angle_alpha   90.00
_cell.angle_beta   90.00
_cell.angle_gamma   90.00
#
_symmetry.space_group_name_H-M   'P 1'
#
loop_
_entity.id
_entity.type
_entity.pdbx_description
1 polymer ?
#
loop_
_entity_poly.entity_id
_entity_poly.type
_entity_poly.pdbx_seq_one_letter_code
_entity_poly.pdbx_strand_id
1 'polypeptide(L)'
;MYCFLSVAYSSLPPGEDLRKYVQLLLIKLLLTPFLMLAVSWAARRWGPGIGGLLAGLPLTSGPISIYLCIEQGPRFAASAAANSLLSLAPVALFSVLYSRLAIRRQATACALVSFSAFVVSLYFLQKSALSFWPGWITGFFAISIGLILTPSKVPAKFQIRYPYWDLPARVCSATGMVLIITLFASVLGSQWSGLLSPIPVLAWPLCVFVHHQQGSDGARAVLRGILEGAYGVLIFYTIVAGGLSYLSPIFVYAAAILASLLVSIPWLKSKLVLPAE
;
A
#
# COMPACT_ATOMS: atom_id res chain seq x y z
N MET A 1 4.75 -27.12 -7.48
CA MET A 1 3.38 -27.00 -6.90
C MET A 1 3.22 -27.80 -5.62
N TYR A 2 3.55 -29.10 -5.57
CA TYR A 2 3.47 -29.94 -4.37
C TYR A 2 4.36 -29.45 -3.20
N CYS A 3 5.59 -29.03 -3.47
CA CYS A 3 6.51 -28.51 -2.45
C CYS A 3 6.01 -27.19 -1.83
N PHE A 4 5.32 -26.36 -2.62
CA PHE A 4 4.72 -25.11 -2.15
C PHE A 4 3.52 -25.35 -1.23
N LEU A 5 2.68 -26.34 -1.59
CA LEU A 5 1.53 -26.74 -0.76
C LEU A 5 1.96 -27.44 0.53
N SER A 6 3.08 -28.19 0.53
CA SER A 6 3.58 -28.84 1.75
C SER A 6 4.17 -27.84 2.73
N VAL A 7 4.88 -26.80 2.27
CA VAL A 7 5.38 -25.71 3.11
C VAL A 7 4.22 -24.86 3.64
N ALA A 8 3.21 -24.58 2.81
CA ALA A 8 2.00 -23.88 3.24
C ALA A 8 1.20 -24.69 4.28
N TYR A 9 1.17 -26.01 4.14
CA TYR A 9 0.49 -26.91 5.08
C TYR A 9 1.20 -26.98 6.46
N SER A 10 2.53 -27.03 6.46
CA SER A 10 3.31 -27.07 7.72
C SER A 10 3.32 -25.73 8.48
N SER A 11 2.93 -24.63 7.82
CA SER A 11 2.89 -23.29 8.40
C SER A 11 1.48 -22.83 8.83
N LEU A 12 0.45 -23.68 8.64
CA LEU A 12 -0.91 -23.40 9.13
C LEU A 12 -0.96 -23.45 10.66
N PRO A 13 -1.57 -22.44 11.30
CA PRO A 13 -1.90 -22.58 12.73
C PRO A 13 -2.85 -23.76 12.94
N PRO A 14 -2.71 -24.49 14.04
CA PRO A 14 -3.55 -25.64 14.34
C PRO A 14 -5.03 -25.20 14.42
N GLY A 15 -5.87 -25.73 13.50
CA GLY A 15 -7.30 -25.45 13.44
C GLY A 15 -7.75 -24.56 12.29
N GLU A 16 -6.87 -24.01 11.45
CA GLU A 16 -7.29 -23.28 10.24
C GLU A 16 -7.54 -24.22 9.06
N ASP A 17 -8.64 -23.93 8.33
CA ASP A 17 -9.05 -24.68 7.15
C ASP A 17 -8.11 -24.34 5.97
N LEU A 18 -7.35 -25.33 5.49
CA LEU A 18 -6.46 -25.22 4.33
C LEU A 18 -7.17 -24.59 3.12
N ARG A 19 -8.46 -24.88 2.95
CA ARG A 19 -9.27 -24.35 1.84
C ARG A 19 -9.36 -22.81 1.92
N LYS A 20 -9.53 -22.24 3.11
CA LYS A 20 -9.61 -20.79 3.32
C LYS A 20 -8.28 -20.11 3.05
N TYR A 21 -7.18 -20.71 3.52
CA TYR A 21 -5.83 -20.19 3.25
C TYR A 21 -5.52 -20.15 1.75
N VAL A 22 -5.85 -21.22 1.03
CA VAL A 22 -5.66 -21.30 -0.42
C VAL A 22 -6.53 -20.26 -1.15
N GLN A 23 -7.78 -20.07 -0.72
CA GLN A 23 -8.67 -19.06 -1.31
C GLN A 23 -8.10 -17.64 -1.12
N LEU A 24 -7.62 -17.29 0.08
CA LEU A 24 -7.01 -15.98 0.33
C LEU A 24 -5.76 -15.77 -0.51
N LEU A 25 -4.92 -16.79 -0.62
CA LEU A 25 -3.71 -16.73 -1.44
C LEU A 25 -4.07 -16.52 -2.91
N LEU A 26 -5.06 -17.23 -3.42
CA LEU A 26 -5.54 -17.07 -4.81
C LEU A 26 -6.11 -15.67 -5.06
N ILE A 27 -6.89 -15.12 -4.12
CA ILE A 27 -7.40 -13.75 -4.25
C ILE A 27 -6.24 -12.76 -4.32
N LYS A 28 -5.25 -12.87 -3.43
CA LYS A 28 -4.07 -11.99 -3.45
C LYS A 28 -3.27 -12.12 -4.76
N LEU A 29 -3.07 -13.36 -5.23
CA LEU A 29 -2.31 -13.65 -6.45
C LEU A 29 -3.01 -13.19 -7.74
N LEU A 30 -4.34 -13.17 -7.78
CA LEU A 30 -5.10 -12.69 -8.93
C LEU A 30 -5.31 -11.17 -8.87
N LEU A 31 -5.63 -10.65 -7.70
CA LEU A 31 -5.91 -9.23 -7.52
C LEU A 31 -4.67 -8.36 -7.71
N THR A 32 -3.51 -8.79 -7.19
CA THR A 32 -2.27 -7.99 -7.25
C THR A 32 -1.79 -7.71 -8.67
N PRO A 33 -1.68 -8.69 -9.59
CA PRO A 33 -1.36 -8.44 -10.99
C PRO A 33 -2.33 -7.47 -11.67
N PHE A 34 -3.63 -7.67 -11.46
CA PHE A 34 -4.66 -6.81 -12.02
C PHE A 34 -4.52 -5.35 -11.54
N LEU A 35 -4.39 -5.15 -10.25
CA LEU A 35 -4.20 -3.82 -9.68
C LEU A 35 -2.89 -3.18 -10.12
N MET A 36 -1.79 -3.96 -10.22
CA MET A 36 -0.51 -3.45 -10.69
C MET A 36 -0.58 -3.01 -12.15
N LEU A 37 -1.28 -3.77 -13.00
CA LEU A 37 -1.55 -3.38 -14.39
C LEU A 37 -2.38 -2.09 -14.46
N ALA A 38 -3.46 -1.99 -13.69
CA ALA A 38 -4.33 -0.82 -13.66
C ALA A 38 -3.58 0.45 -13.20
N VAL A 39 -2.83 0.35 -12.11
CA VAL A 39 -2.01 1.47 -11.58
C VAL A 39 -0.90 1.85 -12.54
N SER A 40 -0.23 0.87 -13.16
CA SER A 40 0.83 1.11 -14.15
C SER A 40 0.27 1.75 -15.42
N TRP A 41 -0.89 1.30 -15.90
CA TRP A 41 -1.58 1.91 -17.03
C TRP A 41 -1.98 3.36 -16.73
N ALA A 42 -2.53 3.62 -15.55
CA ALA A 42 -2.87 4.96 -15.11
C ALA A 42 -1.63 5.87 -15.02
N ALA A 43 -0.51 5.36 -14.49
CA ALA A 43 0.75 6.08 -14.43
C ALA A 43 1.29 6.45 -15.83
N ARG A 44 1.12 5.54 -16.80
CA ARG A 44 1.52 5.78 -18.20
C ARG A 44 0.59 6.75 -18.92
N ARG A 45 -0.72 6.68 -18.65
CA ARG A 45 -1.73 7.49 -19.35
C ARG A 45 -1.84 8.91 -18.82
N TRP A 46 -1.79 9.06 -17.50
CA TRP A 46 -2.05 10.32 -16.79
C TRP A 46 -0.87 10.82 -15.95
N GLY A 47 0.24 10.11 -16.02
CA GLY A 47 1.48 10.50 -15.33
C GLY A 47 1.72 9.78 -13.99
N PRO A 48 2.97 9.82 -13.53
CA PRO A 48 3.43 9.05 -12.37
C PRO A 48 2.75 9.47 -11.06
N GLY A 49 2.35 10.73 -10.93
CA GLY A 49 1.64 11.23 -9.75
C GLY A 49 0.24 10.62 -9.59
N ILE A 50 -0.49 10.36 -10.70
CA ILE A 50 -1.80 9.69 -10.66
C ILE A 50 -1.60 8.20 -10.35
N GLY A 51 -0.60 7.55 -10.95
CA GLY A 51 -0.25 6.18 -10.58
C GLY A 51 0.07 6.04 -9.09
N GLY A 52 0.83 6.99 -8.54
CA GLY A 52 1.14 7.05 -7.11
C GLY A 52 -0.12 7.25 -6.24
N LEU A 53 -1.01 8.17 -6.63
CA LEU A 53 -2.28 8.40 -5.94
C LEU A 53 -3.11 7.11 -5.85
N LEU A 54 -3.27 6.42 -6.97
CA LEU A 54 -4.00 5.15 -7.01
C LEU A 54 -3.30 4.06 -6.19
N ALA A 55 -1.97 3.96 -6.26
CA ALA A 55 -1.21 3.01 -5.45
C ALA A 55 -1.29 3.31 -3.94
N GLY A 56 -1.55 4.56 -3.58
CA GLY A 56 -1.78 5.02 -2.20
C GLY A 56 -3.21 4.80 -1.69
N LEU A 57 -4.18 4.46 -2.55
CA LEU A 57 -5.55 4.14 -2.13
C LEU A 57 -5.65 2.73 -1.51
N PRO A 58 -6.71 2.42 -0.74
CA PRO A 58 -6.89 1.10 -0.11
C PRO A 58 -7.30 0.01 -1.12
N LEU A 59 -6.66 -0.02 -2.31
CA LEU A 59 -6.99 -0.96 -3.38
C LEU A 59 -6.63 -2.41 -3.04
N THR A 60 -5.53 -2.63 -2.32
CA THR A 60 -5.13 -3.96 -1.86
C THR A 60 -5.57 -4.24 -0.44
N SER A 61 -5.44 -3.25 0.43
CA SER A 61 -5.76 -3.38 1.85
C SER A 61 -7.27 -3.41 2.13
N GLY A 62 -8.09 -2.77 1.29
CA GLY A 62 -9.55 -2.81 1.38
C GLY A 62 -10.12 -4.24 1.25
N PRO A 63 -9.88 -4.95 0.14
CA PRO A 63 -10.30 -6.35 -0.02
C PRO A 63 -9.77 -7.28 1.08
N ILE A 64 -8.51 -7.07 1.55
CA ILE A 64 -7.96 -7.85 2.66
C ILE A 64 -8.74 -7.59 3.95
N SER A 65 -9.09 -6.33 4.23
CA SER A 65 -9.89 -5.96 5.41
C SER A 65 -11.30 -6.57 5.36
N ILE A 66 -11.96 -6.56 4.21
CA ILE A 66 -13.27 -7.21 4.00
C ILE A 66 -13.15 -8.71 4.28
N TYR A 67 -12.11 -9.35 3.74
CA TYR A 67 -11.87 -10.77 3.94
C TYR A 67 -11.64 -11.12 5.41
N LEU A 68 -10.83 -10.34 6.12
CA LEU A 68 -10.63 -10.50 7.58
C LEU A 68 -11.95 -10.35 8.35
N CYS A 69 -12.82 -9.45 7.92
CA CYS A 69 -14.15 -9.29 8.53
C CYS A 69 -15.04 -10.54 8.34
N ILE A 70 -14.97 -11.17 7.17
CA ILE A 70 -15.73 -12.39 6.86
C ILE A 70 -15.19 -13.58 7.64
N GLU A 71 -13.87 -13.73 7.76
CA GLU A 71 -13.24 -14.89 8.41
C GLU A 71 -13.19 -14.79 9.92
N GLN A 72 -12.71 -13.66 10.43
CA GLN A 72 -12.39 -13.47 11.85
C GLN A 72 -13.47 -12.67 12.59
N GLY A 73 -14.44 -12.14 11.84
CA GLY A 73 -15.53 -11.34 12.36
C GLY A 73 -15.25 -9.84 12.46
N PRO A 74 -16.34 -9.04 12.65
CA PRO A 74 -16.26 -7.57 12.60
C PRO A 74 -15.35 -6.96 13.67
N ARG A 75 -15.33 -7.51 14.88
CA ARG A 75 -14.49 -6.99 15.98
C ARG A 75 -13.01 -7.13 15.68
N PHE A 76 -12.60 -8.26 15.12
CA PHE A 76 -11.22 -8.48 14.71
C PHE A 76 -10.82 -7.50 13.60
N ALA A 77 -11.67 -7.36 12.58
CA ALA A 77 -11.42 -6.44 11.46
C ALA A 77 -11.35 -4.97 11.92
N ALA A 78 -12.18 -4.55 12.88
CA ALA A 78 -12.10 -3.23 13.49
C ALA A 78 -10.77 -2.99 14.21
N SER A 79 -10.31 -3.96 14.99
CA SER A 79 -9.01 -3.90 15.68
C SER A 79 -7.84 -3.87 14.69
N ALA A 80 -7.88 -4.70 13.64
CA ALA A 80 -6.89 -4.70 12.58
C ALA A 80 -6.85 -3.36 11.83
N ALA A 81 -8.02 -2.77 11.55
CA ALA A 81 -8.13 -1.46 10.92
C ALA A 81 -7.52 -0.34 11.80
N ALA A 82 -7.78 -0.36 13.11
CA ALA A 82 -7.17 0.59 14.05
C ALA A 82 -5.64 0.50 14.05
N ASN A 83 -5.08 -0.72 14.05
CA ASN A 83 -3.64 -0.94 13.96
C ASN A 83 -3.07 -0.50 12.60
N SER A 84 -3.84 -0.60 11.53
CA SER A 84 -3.43 -0.18 10.20
C SER A 84 -3.26 1.35 10.07
N LEU A 85 -3.94 2.14 10.89
CA LEU A 85 -3.75 3.60 10.95
C LEU A 85 -2.31 3.97 11.34
N LEU A 86 -1.72 3.24 12.27
CA LEU A 86 -0.36 3.46 12.73
C LEU A 86 0.68 3.20 11.62
N SER A 87 0.39 2.27 10.71
CA SER A 87 1.28 1.92 9.60
C SER A 87 1.46 3.02 8.54
N LEU A 88 0.62 4.05 8.56
CA LEU A 88 0.76 5.21 7.69
C LEU A 88 2.02 6.02 7.98
N ALA A 89 2.52 5.99 9.23
CA ALA A 89 3.78 6.66 9.57
C ALA A 89 5.01 6.00 8.90
N PRO A 90 5.21 4.68 8.92
CA PRO A 90 6.22 4.02 8.08
C PRO A 90 6.10 4.29 6.59
N VAL A 91 4.87 4.36 6.04
CA VAL A 91 4.66 4.70 4.62
C VAL A 91 5.11 6.13 4.33
N ALA A 92 4.83 7.08 5.21
CA ALA A 92 5.29 8.45 5.08
C ALA A 92 6.82 8.53 5.18
N LEU A 93 7.42 7.84 6.15
CA LEU A 93 8.87 7.77 6.30
C LEU A 93 9.55 7.19 5.05
N PHE A 94 9.04 6.07 4.52
CA PHE A 94 9.50 5.50 3.26
C PHE A 94 9.46 6.53 2.13
N SER A 95 8.34 7.22 1.98
CA SER A 95 8.13 8.18 0.89
C SER A 95 9.08 9.38 0.99
N VAL A 96 9.25 9.94 2.18
CA VAL A 96 10.17 11.07 2.42
C VAL A 96 11.62 10.64 2.20
N LEU A 97 12.03 9.54 2.78
CA LEU A 97 13.41 9.06 2.69
C LEU A 97 13.79 8.73 1.25
N TYR A 98 12.93 7.98 0.53
CA TYR A 98 13.15 7.68 -0.87
C TYR A 98 13.23 8.97 -1.71
N SER A 99 12.31 9.92 -1.51
CA SER A 99 12.28 11.17 -2.28
C SER A 99 13.55 12.02 -2.10
N ARG A 100 14.13 11.99 -0.90
CA ARG A 100 15.40 12.68 -0.61
C ARG A 100 16.61 11.97 -1.21
N LEU A 101 16.64 10.65 -1.12
CA LEU A 101 17.73 9.84 -1.68
C LEU A 101 17.72 9.83 -3.19
N ALA A 102 16.54 9.86 -3.83
CA ALA A 102 16.36 9.78 -5.27
C ALA A 102 17.12 10.88 -6.04
N ILE A 103 17.41 12.01 -5.41
CA ILE A 103 18.17 13.13 -6.02
C ILE A 103 19.62 12.75 -6.28
N ARG A 104 20.21 11.85 -5.46
CA ARG A 104 21.65 11.57 -5.48
C ARG A 104 22.00 10.10 -5.65
N ARG A 105 21.05 9.20 -5.57
CA ARG A 105 21.27 7.75 -5.54
C ARG A 105 20.44 7.03 -6.59
N GLN A 106 20.92 5.87 -7.00
CA GLN A 106 20.22 4.98 -7.92
C GLN A 106 18.97 4.39 -7.26
N ALA A 107 17.98 3.98 -8.07
CA ALA A 107 16.71 3.45 -7.63
C ALA A 107 16.83 2.27 -6.67
N THR A 108 17.76 1.35 -6.93
CA THR A 108 18.01 0.18 -6.07
C THR A 108 18.47 0.56 -4.68
N ALA A 109 19.43 1.49 -4.55
CA ALA A 109 19.91 1.97 -3.26
C ALA A 109 18.81 2.71 -2.50
N CYS A 110 18.03 3.57 -3.19
CA CYS A 110 16.88 4.25 -2.60
C CYS A 110 15.84 3.26 -2.08
N ALA A 111 15.54 2.22 -2.87
CA ALA A 111 14.57 1.19 -2.52
C ALA A 111 15.02 0.40 -1.28
N LEU A 112 16.25 -0.06 -1.24
CA LEU A 112 16.78 -0.85 -0.12
C LEU A 112 16.79 -0.04 1.18
N VAL A 113 17.36 1.17 1.16
CA VAL A 113 17.46 2.01 2.38
C VAL A 113 16.07 2.42 2.89
N SER A 114 15.18 2.85 1.99
CA SER A 114 13.84 3.30 2.40
C SER A 114 12.97 2.13 2.87
N PHE A 115 13.11 0.95 2.27
CA PHE A 115 12.40 -0.24 2.72
C PHE A 115 12.92 -0.76 4.06
N SER A 116 14.23 -0.75 4.27
CA SER A 116 14.81 -1.09 5.58
C SER A 116 14.32 -0.15 6.67
N ALA A 117 14.28 1.16 6.41
CA ALA A 117 13.73 2.15 7.34
C ALA A 117 12.23 1.93 7.62
N PHE A 118 11.46 1.56 6.58
CA PHE A 118 10.06 1.17 6.72
C PHE A 118 9.89 -0.02 7.67
N VAL A 119 10.63 -1.12 7.45
CA VAL A 119 10.56 -2.33 8.29
C VAL A 119 10.98 -2.04 9.74
N VAL A 120 12.07 -1.30 9.92
CA VAL A 120 12.56 -0.91 11.25
C VAL A 120 11.53 -0.05 11.98
N SER A 121 10.93 0.93 11.30
CA SER A 121 9.89 1.78 11.91
C SER A 121 8.64 0.99 12.26
N LEU A 122 8.21 0.04 11.43
CA LEU A 122 7.11 -0.88 11.75
C LEU A 122 7.40 -1.68 13.02
N TYR A 123 8.59 -2.24 13.14
CA TYR A 123 8.99 -3.03 14.31
C TYR A 123 8.92 -2.23 15.61
N PHE A 124 9.38 -0.97 15.60
CA PHE A 124 9.30 -0.10 16.78
C PHE A 124 7.86 0.32 17.10
N LEU A 125 7.08 0.67 16.09
CA LEU A 125 5.70 1.10 16.28
C LEU A 125 4.79 -0.02 16.77
N GLN A 126 5.06 -1.27 16.39
CA GLN A 126 4.31 -2.42 16.89
C GLN A 126 4.45 -2.58 18.40
N LYS A 127 5.64 -2.30 18.96
CA LYS A 127 5.88 -2.41 20.40
C LYS A 127 5.13 -1.34 21.22
N SER A 128 4.69 -0.26 20.58
CA SER A 128 4.07 0.87 21.27
C SER A 128 2.62 0.64 21.69
N ALA A 129 1.97 -0.47 21.24
CA ALA A 129 0.58 -0.83 21.57
C ALA A 129 -0.39 0.37 21.55
N LEU A 130 -0.22 1.29 20.60
CA LEU A 130 -1.02 2.50 20.54
C LEU A 130 -2.48 2.18 20.22
N SER A 131 -3.39 2.82 20.95
CA SER A 131 -4.83 2.74 20.73
C SER A 131 -5.23 3.52 19.46
N PHE A 132 -6.52 3.46 19.10
CA PHE A 132 -7.08 4.07 17.90
C PHE A 132 -6.68 5.55 17.72
N TRP A 133 -6.92 6.39 18.73
CA TRP A 133 -6.67 7.83 18.61
C TRP A 133 -5.20 8.21 18.43
N PRO A 134 -4.25 7.71 19.24
CA PRO A 134 -2.83 7.95 18.98
C PRO A 134 -2.37 7.43 17.63
N GLY A 135 -2.88 6.26 17.16
CA GLY A 135 -2.59 5.73 15.84
C GLY A 135 -3.08 6.64 14.72
N TRP A 136 -4.30 7.16 14.83
CA TRP A 136 -4.89 8.11 13.90
C TRP A 136 -4.09 9.41 13.83
N ILE A 137 -3.81 10.03 15.00
CA ILE A 137 -3.04 11.27 15.09
C ILE A 137 -1.64 11.09 14.46
N THR A 138 -0.95 10.01 14.83
CA THR A 138 0.38 9.70 14.28
C THR A 138 0.33 9.53 12.76
N GLY A 139 -0.64 8.78 12.23
CA GLY A 139 -0.82 8.57 10.80
C GLY A 139 -1.11 9.87 10.06
N PHE A 140 -2.05 10.68 10.55
CA PHE A 140 -2.42 11.97 9.96
C PHE A 140 -1.23 12.95 9.90
N PHE A 141 -0.54 13.14 11.00
CA PHE A 141 0.61 14.05 11.05
C PHE A 141 1.78 13.52 10.21
N ALA A 142 2.04 12.21 10.22
CA ALA A 142 3.10 11.63 9.41
C ALA A 142 2.86 11.84 7.91
N ILE A 143 1.63 11.62 7.41
CA ILE A 143 1.27 11.89 6.01
C ILE A 143 1.40 13.38 5.71
N SER A 144 0.88 14.26 6.56
CA SER A 144 0.90 15.71 6.36
C SER A 144 2.32 16.25 6.31
N ILE A 145 3.17 15.87 7.26
CA ILE A 145 4.59 16.21 7.26
C ILE A 145 5.28 15.61 6.04
N GLY A 146 4.96 14.36 5.69
CA GLY A 146 5.48 13.69 4.51
C GLY A 146 5.20 14.48 3.23
N LEU A 147 3.99 15.00 3.06
CA LEU A 147 3.62 15.84 1.91
C LEU A 147 4.38 17.16 1.86
N ILE A 148 4.59 17.80 3.01
CA ILE A 148 5.37 19.04 3.11
C ILE A 148 6.83 18.78 2.73
N LEU A 149 7.39 17.65 3.19
CA LEU A 149 8.78 17.27 2.95
C LEU A 149 9.04 16.69 1.55
N THR A 150 8.00 16.25 0.85
CA THR A 150 8.09 15.71 -0.50
C THR A 150 7.75 16.80 -1.53
N PRO A 151 8.72 17.30 -2.32
CA PRO A 151 8.50 18.43 -3.22
C PRO A 151 7.46 18.15 -4.30
N SER A 152 6.72 19.22 -4.68
CA SER A 152 5.61 19.12 -5.64
C SER A 152 5.99 19.40 -7.10
N LYS A 153 7.19 19.86 -7.39
CA LYS A 153 7.61 20.16 -8.77
C LYS A 153 7.80 18.86 -9.53
N VAL A 154 6.82 18.55 -10.37
CA VAL A 154 6.90 17.46 -11.33
C VAL A 154 7.13 18.11 -12.68
N PRO A 155 8.20 17.80 -13.41
CA PRO A 155 8.38 18.27 -14.75
C PRO A 155 7.23 17.76 -15.63
N ALA A 156 6.62 18.67 -16.38
CA ALA A 156 5.68 18.32 -17.43
C ALA A 156 6.43 17.59 -18.55
N LYS A 157 5.83 16.53 -19.08
CA LYS A 157 6.21 15.82 -20.31
C LYS A 157 7.56 15.10 -20.31
N PHE A 158 7.50 13.85 -19.91
CA PHE A 158 8.46 12.86 -20.41
C PHE A 158 7.83 12.07 -21.56
N GLN A 159 8.38 12.21 -22.78
CA GLN A 159 8.15 11.22 -23.82
C GLN A 159 8.95 9.96 -23.49
N ILE A 160 8.34 9.06 -22.73
CA ILE A 160 9.02 7.87 -22.28
C ILE A 160 8.67 6.73 -23.21
N ARG A 161 9.70 6.12 -23.79
CA ARG A 161 9.56 4.82 -24.44
C ARG A 161 9.60 3.75 -23.37
N TYR A 162 8.45 3.17 -23.06
CA TYR A 162 8.38 2.03 -22.14
C TYR A 162 8.84 0.76 -22.86
N PRO A 163 9.86 0.05 -22.34
CA PRO A 163 10.24 -1.25 -22.87
C PRO A 163 9.08 -2.23 -22.75
N TYR A 164 8.98 -3.22 -23.66
CA TYR A 164 7.92 -4.24 -23.64
C TYR A 164 7.94 -5.09 -22.35
N TRP A 165 9.11 -5.28 -21.73
CA TRP A 165 9.30 -6.04 -20.50
C TRP A 165 8.87 -5.27 -19.22
N ASP A 166 8.62 -3.97 -19.29
CA ASP A 166 8.33 -3.13 -18.11
C ASP A 166 7.07 -3.58 -17.36
N LEU A 167 5.95 -3.77 -18.06
CA LEU A 167 4.71 -4.21 -17.41
C LEU A 167 4.83 -5.62 -16.79
N PRO A 168 5.34 -6.64 -17.51
CA PRO A 168 5.59 -7.95 -16.92
C PRO A 168 6.50 -7.88 -15.69
N ALA A 169 7.59 -7.10 -15.74
CA ALA A 169 8.50 -6.98 -14.62
C ALA A 169 7.87 -6.32 -13.38
N ARG A 170 7.01 -5.30 -13.56
CA ARG A 170 6.26 -4.68 -12.45
C ARG A 170 5.29 -5.68 -11.82
N VAL A 171 4.54 -6.42 -12.66
CA VAL A 171 3.60 -7.45 -12.20
C VAL A 171 4.33 -8.56 -11.45
N CYS A 172 5.42 -9.09 -12.02
CA CYS A 172 6.23 -10.13 -11.35
C CYS A 172 6.81 -9.64 -10.03
N SER A 173 7.32 -8.39 -9.97
CA SER A 173 7.87 -7.81 -8.73
C SER A 173 6.81 -7.65 -7.66
N ALA A 174 5.63 -7.12 -7.99
CA ALA A 174 4.53 -6.94 -7.04
C ALA A 174 3.99 -8.29 -6.55
N THR A 175 3.77 -9.24 -7.47
CA THR A 175 3.27 -10.58 -7.15
C THR A 175 4.29 -11.37 -6.33
N GLY A 176 5.58 -11.32 -6.70
CA GLY A 176 6.67 -11.93 -5.95
C GLY A 176 6.76 -11.39 -4.53
N MET A 177 6.60 -10.06 -4.36
CA MET A 177 6.58 -9.43 -3.06
C MET A 177 5.39 -9.92 -2.20
N VAL A 178 4.18 -10.05 -2.78
CA VAL A 178 3.01 -10.63 -2.07
C VAL A 178 3.28 -12.06 -1.64
N LEU A 179 3.87 -12.87 -2.52
CA LEU A 179 4.24 -14.26 -2.19
C LEU A 179 5.24 -14.33 -1.04
N ILE A 180 6.33 -13.56 -1.13
CA ILE A 180 7.36 -13.49 -0.08
C ILE A 180 6.72 -13.08 1.25
N ILE A 181 5.95 -11.99 1.27
CA ILE A 181 5.27 -11.50 2.48
C ILE A 181 4.35 -12.57 3.06
N THR A 182 3.57 -13.25 2.21
CA THR A 182 2.61 -14.27 2.67
C THR A 182 3.33 -15.50 3.24
N LEU A 183 4.44 -15.93 2.64
CA LEU A 183 5.26 -17.03 3.15
C LEU A 183 5.92 -16.68 4.49
N PHE A 184 6.49 -15.47 4.61
CA PHE A 184 7.08 -15.04 5.88
C PHE A 184 6.04 -14.85 6.97
N ALA A 185 4.84 -14.33 6.64
CA ALA A 185 3.75 -14.17 7.59
C ALA A 185 3.30 -15.51 8.18
N SER A 186 3.25 -16.57 7.37
CA SER A 186 2.89 -17.91 7.82
C SER A 186 3.92 -18.55 8.78
N VAL A 187 5.21 -18.23 8.56
CA VAL A 187 6.30 -18.73 9.42
C VAL A 187 6.41 -17.93 10.73
N LEU A 188 6.15 -16.64 10.71
CA LEU A 188 6.35 -15.73 11.83
C LEU A 188 5.14 -15.60 12.77
N GLY A 189 3.97 -16.14 12.38
CA GLY A 189 2.76 -16.15 13.18
C GLY A 189 1.85 -14.92 13.02
N SER A 190 0.72 -14.92 13.73
CA SER A 190 -0.38 -13.95 13.58
C SER A 190 0.01 -12.49 13.88
N GLN A 191 0.93 -12.27 14.80
CA GLN A 191 1.40 -10.91 15.14
C GLN A 191 2.13 -10.25 13.98
N TRP A 192 2.95 -10.99 13.26
CA TRP A 192 3.68 -10.50 12.08
C TRP A 192 2.79 -10.38 10.84
N SER A 193 1.76 -11.20 10.74
CA SER A 193 0.78 -11.11 9.64
C SER A 193 0.09 -9.74 9.58
N GLY A 194 -0.30 -9.19 10.74
CA GLY A 194 -0.87 -7.83 10.81
C GLY A 194 0.14 -6.74 10.45
N LEU A 195 1.41 -6.90 10.83
CA LEU A 195 2.50 -5.95 10.50
C LEU A 195 2.84 -5.91 9.02
N LEU A 196 2.81 -7.05 8.37
CA LEU A 196 3.16 -7.16 6.96
C LEU A 196 2.02 -6.71 6.02
N SER A 197 0.78 -6.60 6.55
CA SER A 197 -0.40 -6.17 5.79
C SER A 197 -0.26 -4.78 5.15
N PRO A 198 0.33 -3.75 5.80
CA PRO A 198 0.45 -2.40 5.24
C PRO A 198 1.66 -2.20 4.32
N ILE A 199 2.43 -3.24 4.01
CA ILE A 199 3.56 -3.09 3.08
C ILE A 199 3.07 -2.54 1.74
N PRO A 200 3.72 -1.50 1.18
CA PRO A 200 3.27 -0.83 -0.03
C PRO A 200 3.60 -1.65 -1.29
N VAL A 201 2.93 -2.80 -1.45
CA VAL A 201 3.19 -3.80 -2.49
C VAL A 201 3.08 -3.23 -3.91
N LEU A 202 2.12 -2.34 -4.15
CA LEU A 202 1.97 -1.67 -5.45
C LEU A 202 2.89 -0.46 -5.57
N ALA A 203 3.02 0.30 -4.49
CA ALA A 203 3.73 1.58 -4.48
C ALA A 203 5.25 1.41 -4.65
N TRP A 204 5.83 0.40 -4.03
CA TRP A 204 7.28 0.18 -4.10
C TRP A 204 7.76 -0.20 -5.50
N PRO A 205 7.26 -1.27 -6.16
CA PRO A 205 7.67 -1.57 -7.53
C PRO A 205 7.38 -0.39 -8.48
N LEU A 206 6.20 0.23 -8.38
CA LEU A 206 5.87 1.38 -9.21
C LEU A 206 6.92 2.48 -9.08
N CYS A 207 7.32 2.83 -7.85
CA CYS A 207 8.30 3.88 -7.59
C CYS A 207 9.68 3.53 -8.16
N VAL A 208 10.16 2.29 -7.94
CA VAL A 208 11.46 1.82 -8.43
C VAL A 208 11.52 1.85 -9.96
N PHE A 209 10.50 1.30 -10.63
CA PHE A 209 10.46 1.29 -12.10
C PHE A 209 10.35 2.69 -12.69
N VAL A 210 9.53 3.56 -12.10
CA VAL A 210 9.42 4.96 -12.53
C VAL A 210 10.74 5.69 -12.30
N HIS A 211 11.44 5.44 -11.19
CA HIS A 211 12.76 6.04 -10.94
C HIS A 211 13.79 5.63 -12.01
N HIS A 212 13.82 4.35 -12.39
CA HIS A 212 14.71 3.88 -13.45
C HIS A 212 14.38 4.52 -14.83
N GLN A 213 13.10 4.77 -15.12
CA GLN A 213 12.65 5.23 -16.44
C GLN A 213 12.57 6.76 -16.56
N GLN A 214 12.19 7.44 -15.49
CA GLN A 214 11.88 8.86 -15.47
C GLN A 214 12.80 9.65 -14.51
N GLY A 215 13.75 8.96 -13.88
CA GLY A 215 14.65 9.59 -12.93
C GLY A 215 13.99 9.99 -11.61
N SER A 216 14.69 10.83 -10.87
CA SER A 216 14.29 11.27 -9.53
C SER A 216 12.95 12.00 -9.51
N ASP A 217 12.63 12.80 -10.53
CA ASP A 217 11.42 13.60 -10.55
C ASP A 217 10.17 12.74 -10.74
N GLY A 218 10.24 11.72 -11.60
CA GLY A 218 9.19 10.73 -11.75
C GLY A 218 8.94 9.97 -10.45
N ALA A 219 10.00 9.50 -9.78
CA ALA A 219 9.89 8.82 -8.49
C ALA A 219 9.25 9.71 -7.42
N ARG A 220 9.65 10.98 -7.34
CA ARG A 220 9.09 11.96 -6.39
C ARG A 220 7.61 12.23 -6.65
N ALA A 221 7.20 12.25 -7.92
CA ALA A 221 5.79 12.39 -8.29
C ALA A 221 4.95 11.18 -7.81
N VAL A 222 5.47 9.95 -7.99
CA VAL A 222 4.84 8.74 -7.46
C VAL A 222 4.71 8.81 -5.94
N LEU A 223 5.80 9.13 -5.24
CA LEU A 223 5.83 9.16 -3.77
C LEU A 223 4.88 10.21 -3.20
N ARG A 224 4.82 11.38 -3.83
CA ARG A 224 3.83 12.40 -3.47
C ARG A 224 2.41 11.91 -3.69
N GLY A 225 2.14 11.28 -4.83
CA GLY A 225 0.83 10.66 -5.09
C GLY A 225 0.45 9.61 -4.05
N ILE A 226 1.39 8.78 -3.62
CA ILE A 226 1.17 7.80 -2.55
C ILE A 226 0.73 8.49 -1.25
N LEU A 227 1.39 9.57 -0.85
CA LEU A 227 1.04 10.33 0.35
C LEU A 227 -0.34 10.99 0.24
N GLU A 228 -0.68 11.51 -0.95
CA GLU A 228 -2.02 12.06 -1.23
C GLU A 228 -3.10 10.96 -1.15
N GLY A 229 -2.83 9.77 -1.73
CA GLY A 229 -3.73 8.61 -1.65
C GLY A 229 -3.86 8.04 -0.24
N ALA A 230 -2.83 8.20 0.60
CA ALA A 230 -2.83 7.72 1.98
C ALA A 230 -3.89 8.40 2.86
N TYR A 231 -4.37 9.60 2.51
CA TYR A 231 -5.55 10.18 3.18
C TYR A 231 -6.81 9.36 2.91
N GLY A 232 -6.94 8.78 1.72
CA GLY A 232 -8.02 7.82 1.43
C GLY A 232 -7.93 6.58 2.32
N VAL A 233 -6.72 6.06 2.55
CA VAL A 233 -6.49 4.93 3.47
C VAL A 233 -6.80 5.32 4.92
N LEU A 234 -6.39 6.53 5.35
CA LEU A 234 -6.68 7.05 6.69
C LEU A 234 -8.20 7.07 6.94
N ILE A 235 -8.96 7.67 6.03
CA ILE A 235 -10.43 7.75 6.14
C ILE A 235 -11.07 6.37 6.08
N PHE A 236 -10.63 5.51 5.14
CA PHE A 236 -11.12 4.15 5.03
C PHE A 236 -11.00 3.39 6.37
N TYR A 237 -9.80 3.33 6.93
CA TYR A 237 -9.59 2.61 8.19
C TYR A 237 -10.24 3.29 9.40
N THR A 238 -10.41 4.61 9.38
CA THR A 238 -11.16 5.32 10.42
C THR A 238 -12.61 4.86 10.46
N ILE A 239 -13.27 4.79 9.29
CA ILE A 239 -14.67 4.35 9.19
C ILE A 239 -14.80 2.86 9.53
N VAL A 240 -13.88 2.02 9.04
CA VAL A 240 -13.89 0.58 9.34
C VAL A 240 -13.69 0.31 10.83
N ALA A 241 -12.68 0.94 11.45
CA ALA A 241 -12.38 0.75 12.86
C ALA A 241 -13.49 1.25 13.79
N GLY A 242 -14.09 2.40 13.47
CA GLY A 242 -15.18 2.98 14.28
C GLY A 242 -16.54 2.38 13.98
N GLY A 243 -16.81 2.00 12.73
CA GLY A 243 -18.14 1.60 12.29
C GLY A 243 -18.50 0.13 12.52
N LEU A 244 -17.55 -0.81 12.39
CA LEU A 244 -17.80 -2.25 12.48
C LEU A 244 -18.30 -2.71 13.84
N SER A 245 -18.13 -1.91 14.89
CA SER A 245 -18.65 -2.20 16.23
C SER A 245 -20.15 -1.90 16.39
N TYR A 246 -20.71 -1.08 15.51
CA TYR A 246 -22.08 -0.54 15.65
C TYR A 246 -22.98 -0.82 14.47
N LEU A 247 -22.43 -0.97 13.26
CA LEU A 247 -23.16 -1.09 12.02
C LEU A 247 -22.85 -2.39 11.29
N SER A 248 -23.72 -2.78 10.36
CA SER A 248 -23.46 -3.97 9.56
C SER A 248 -22.26 -3.76 8.63
N PRO A 249 -21.42 -4.80 8.41
CA PRO A 249 -20.20 -4.70 7.62
C PRO A 249 -20.41 -4.13 6.22
N ILE A 250 -21.50 -4.49 5.55
CA ILE A 250 -21.81 -4.03 4.19
C ILE A 250 -21.89 -2.50 4.12
N PHE A 251 -22.63 -1.87 5.04
CA PHE A 251 -22.75 -0.42 5.07
C PHE A 251 -21.46 0.27 5.45
N VAL A 252 -20.70 -0.30 6.40
CA VAL A 252 -19.43 0.25 6.84
C VAL A 252 -18.41 0.26 5.70
N TYR A 253 -18.24 -0.87 5.01
CA TYR A 253 -17.30 -0.96 3.89
C TYR A 253 -17.71 -0.12 2.70
N ALA A 254 -19.01 -0.07 2.37
CA ALA A 254 -19.52 0.80 1.32
C ALA A 254 -19.23 2.28 1.63
N ALA A 255 -19.53 2.73 2.85
CA ALA A 255 -19.24 4.08 3.30
C ALA A 255 -17.74 4.38 3.31
N ALA A 256 -16.91 3.43 3.78
CA ALA A 256 -15.46 3.58 3.82
C ALA A 256 -14.84 3.73 2.41
N ILE A 257 -15.29 2.93 1.44
CA ILE A 257 -14.85 3.01 0.05
C ILE A 257 -15.27 4.36 -0.56
N LEU A 258 -16.55 4.73 -0.42
CA LEU A 258 -17.05 5.99 -0.96
C LEU A 258 -16.32 7.19 -0.36
N ALA A 259 -16.15 7.25 0.95
CA ALA A 259 -15.45 8.34 1.62
C ALA A 259 -13.97 8.42 1.22
N SER A 260 -13.29 7.28 1.10
CA SER A 260 -11.90 7.20 0.60
C SER A 260 -11.77 7.79 -0.80
N LEU A 261 -12.68 7.45 -1.71
CA LEU A 261 -12.70 7.99 -3.07
C LEU A 261 -13.01 9.49 -3.07
N LEU A 262 -14.02 9.94 -2.31
CA LEU A 262 -14.40 11.36 -2.23
C LEU A 262 -13.25 12.24 -1.73
N VAL A 263 -12.54 11.82 -0.69
CA VAL A 263 -11.37 12.55 -0.16
C VAL A 263 -10.23 12.61 -1.18
N SER A 264 -10.13 11.65 -2.08
CA SER A 264 -9.09 11.61 -3.11
C SER A 264 -9.40 12.44 -4.37
N ILE A 265 -10.67 12.85 -4.57
CA ILE A 265 -11.11 13.63 -5.74
C ILE A 265 -10.35 14.96 -5.92
N PRO A 266 -10.15 15.79 -4.87
CA PRO A 266 -9.42 17.06 -5.03
C PRO A 266 -8.01 16.87 -5.59
N TRP A 267 -7.29 15.85 -5.09
CA TRP A 267 -5.96 15.50 -5.57
C TRP A 267 -5.96 14.98 -7.01
N LEU A 268 -6.96 14.19 -7.36
CA LEU A 268 -7.12 13.69 -8.72
C LEU A 268 -7.42 14.83 -9.69
N LYS A 269 -8.35 15.74 -9.34
CA LYS A 269 -8.68 16.91 -10.14
C LYS A 269 -7.47 17.83 -10.34
N SER A 270 -6.69 18.11 -9.30
CA SER A 270 -5.51 18.96 -9.40
C SER A 270 -4.45 18.41 -10.38
N LYS A 271 -4.38 17.09 -10.54
CA LYS A 271 -3.45 16.42 -11.46
C LYS A 271 -3.97 16.28 -12.90
N LEU A 272 -5.30 16.25 -13.07
CA LEU A 272 -5.94 16.16 -14.39
C LEU A 272 -6.14 17.53 -15.04
N VAL A 273 -6.36 18.58 -14.23
CA VAL A 273 -6.64 19.96 -14.71
C VAL A 273 -5.36 20.73 -15.03
N LEU A 274 -4.20 20.33 -14.52
CA LEU A 274 -2.93 20.91 -14.99
C LEU A 274 -2.65 20.34 -16.39
N PRO A 275 -2.98 21.08 -17.48
CA PRO A 275 -2.57 20.62 -18.80
C PRO A 275 -1.04 20.58 -18.81
N ALA A 276 -0.53 19.53 -19.40
CA ALA A 276 0.85 19.49 -19.80
C ALA A 276 1.04 20.59 -20.87
N GLU A 277 1.33 21.84 -20.46
CA GLU A 277 1.90 22.87 -21.33
C GLU A 277 3.32 22.52 -21.72
#